data_4d57b104ba54283dea3d21e7b1d3fc37
#
_entry.id   4d57b104ba54283dea3d21e7b1d3fc37
#
_cell.length_a   1.000
_cell.length_b   1.000
_cell.length_c   1.000
_cell.angle_alpha   90.00
_cell.angle_beta   90.00
_cell.angle_gamma   90.00
#
_symmetry.space_group_name_H-M   'P 1'
#
loop_
_entity.id
_entity.type
_entity.pdbx_description
1 polymer ?
#
loop_
_entity_poly.entity_id
_entity_poly.type
_entity_poly.pdbx_seq_one_letter_code
_entity_poly.pdbx_strand_id
1 'polypeptide(L)'
;MADKIMLLDGHSLLNRAFYGLPDLTNAEGKHTNAVLGFLNIMLRYVEEEKPTHLLVAFDRKEPTFRHIKYKEYKGTRKPMPAELHEQVPLMKEVLKTMEIPIITQPSVYGTFLYVLK
;
A
#
# COMPACT_ATOMS: atom_id res chain seq x y z
N MET A 1 5.78 26.19 12.34
CA MET A 1 6.13 24.79 12.45
C MET A 1 6.42 24.21 11.08
N ALA A 2 7.41 23.34 11.03
CA ALA A 2 7.74 22.70 9.76
C ALA A 2 6.69 21.68 9.38
N ASP A 3 6.45 21.56 8.09
CA ASP A 3 5.55 20.53 7.60
C ASP A 3 6.20 19.17 7.72
N LYS A 4 5.40 18.18 7.99
CA LYS A 4 5.84 16.79 8.07
C LYS A 4 5.00 15.96 7.12
N ILE A 5 5.64 15.42 6.10
CA ILE A 5 4.95 14.63 5.09
C ILE A 5 5.20 13.15 5.33
N MET A 6 4.11 12.40 5.40
CA MET A 6 4.20 10.95 5.51
C MET A 6 3.76 10.34 4.17
N LEU A 7 4.66 9.57 3.57
CA LEU A 7 4.37 8.87 2.34
C LEU A 7 4.42 7.38 2.63
N LEU A 8 3.34 6.69 2.36
CA LEU A 8 3.22 5.26 2.61
C LEU A 8 3.28 4.47 1.31
N ASP A 9 3.96 3.34 1.37
CA ASP A 9 4.00 2.40 0.24
C ASP A 9 2.77 1.50 0.34
N GLY A 10 1.79 1.76 -0.53
CA GLY A 10 0.50 1.10 -0.47
C GLY A 10 0.57 -0.42 -0.62
N HIS A 11 1.33 -0.89 -1.61
CA HIS A 11 1.42 -2.33 -1.83
C HIS A 11 2.16 -3.04 -0.72
N SER A 12 3.22 -2.45 -0.19
CA SER A 12 3.95 -3.03 0.92
C SER A 12 3.08 -3.15 2.17
N LEU A 13 2.31 -2.12 2.46
CA LEU A 13 1.44 -2.15 3.64
C LEU A 13 0.30 -3.14 3.46
N LEU A 14 -0.29 -3.19 2.25
CA LEU A 14 -1.34 -4.17 1.99
C LEU A 14 -0.82 -5.58 2.13
N ASN A 15 0.38 -5.83 1.60
CA ASN A 15 0.98 -7.15 1.68
C ASN A 15 1.24 -7.55 3.14
N ARG A 16 1.80 -6.64 3.91
CA ARG A 16 2.05 -6.89 5.33
C ARG A 16 0.74 -7.13 6.07
N ALA A 17 -0.28 -6.34 5.78
CA ALA A 17 -1.56 -6.46 6.43
C ALA A 17 -2.25 -7.78 6.10
N PHE A 18 -2.16 -8.19 4.84
CA PHE A 18 -2.78 -9.42 4.38
C PHE A 18 -2.25 -10.64 5.13
N TYR A 19 -0.95 -10.69 5.31
CA TYR A 19 -0.33 -11.82 6.01
C TYR A 19 -0.32 -11.66 7.52
N GLY A 20 -0.63 -10.47 8.00
CA GLY A 20 -0.64 -10.19 9.44
C GLY A 20 -1.97 -10.44 10.12
N LEU A 21 -3.05 -10.57 9.36
CA LEU A 21 -4.37 -10.82 9.91
C LEU A 21 -4.96 -12.09 9.31
N PRO A 22 -5.83 -12.77 10.06
CA PRO A 22 -6.56 -13.89 9.48
C PRO A 22 -7.49 -13.41 8.37
N ASP A 23 -7.89 -14.34 7.53
CA ASP A 23 -8.80 -14.03 6.44
C ASP A 23 -10.14 -13.52 6.99
N LEU A 24 -10.57 -12.40 6.46
CA LEU A 24 -11.86 -11.78 6.84
C LEU A 24 -12.63 -11.48 5.57
N THR A 25 -13.92 -11.73 5.61
CA THR A 25 -14.79 -11.43 4.48
C THR A 25 -15.96 -10.57 4.95
N ASN A 26 -16.46 -9.74 4.04
CA ASN A 26 -17.65 -8.95 4.35
C ASN A 26 -18.93 -9.75 4.01
N ALA A 27 -20.09 -9.11 4.17
CA ALA A 27 -21.38 -9.76 3.92
C ALA A 27 -21.51 -10.23 2.47
N GLU A 28 -20.77 -9.63 1.55
CA GLU A 28 -20.82 -10.00 0.14
C GLU A 28 -19.77 -11.07 -0.22
N GLY A 29 -19.02 -11.55 0.76
CA GLY A 29 -18.01 -12.56 0.52
C GLY A 29 -16.67 -12.02 0.05
N LYS A 30 -16.50 -10.72 0.01
CA LYS A 30 -15.23 -10.13 -0.41
C LYS A 30 -14.25 -10.08 0.74
N HIS A 31 -12.99 -10.35 0.44
CA HIS A 31 -11.94 -10.34 1.44
C HIS A 31 -11.59 -8.91 1.85
N THR A 32 -11.38 -8.69 3.14
CA THR A 32 -11.17 -7.35 3.69
C THR A 32 -10.03 -7.26 4.70
N ASN A 33 -9.34 -8.37 4.97
CA ASN A 33 -8.30 -8.36 5.99
C ASN A 33 -7.15 -7.41 5.67
N ALA A 34 -6.75 -7.32 4.41
CA ALA A 34 -5.65 -6.43 4.02
C ALA A 34 -6.06 -4.96 4.20
N VAL A 35 -7.29 -4.62 3.82
CA VAL A 35 -7.77 -3.25 3.98
C VAL A 35 -7.83 -2.87 5.46
N LEU A 36 -8.37 -3.74 6.28
CA LEU A 36 -8.45 -3.47 7.71
C LEU A 36 -7.06 -3.33 8.33
N GLY A 37 -6.16 -4.24 8.01
CA GLY A 37 -4.80 -4.19 8.53
C GLY A 37 -4.05 -2.95 8.06
N PHE A 38 -4.24 -2.58 6.80
CA PHE A 38 -3.64 -1.37 6.25
C PHE A 38 -4.09 -0.15 7.07
N LEU A 39 -5.39 -0.03 7.30
CA LEU A 39 -5.92 1.10 8.06
C LEU A 39 -5.37 1.13 9.48
N ASN A 40 -5.28 -0.02 10.12
CA ASN A 40 -4.71 -0.09 11.46
C ASN A 40 -3.26 0.38 11.51
N ILE A 41 -2.46 -0.05 10.54
CA ILE A 41 -1.06 0.36 10.47
C ILE A 41 -0.95 1.85 10.17
N MET A 42 -1.72 2.31 9.20
CA MET A 42 -1.71 3.71 8.81
C MET A 42 -2.09 4.62 9.97
N LEU A 43 -3.17 4.30 10.65
CA LEU A 43 -3.64 5.12 11.76
C LEU A 43 -2.64 5.14 12.92
N ARG A 44 -1.94 4.03 13.14
CA ARG A 44 -0.89 3.99 14.14
C ARG A 44 0.23 4.95 13.77
N TYR A 45 0.68 4.92 12.52
CA TYR A 45 1.73 5.82 12.07
C TYR A 45 1.31 7.28 12.17
N VAL A 46 0.07 7.57 11.81
CA VAL A 46 -0.45 8.93 11.91
C VAL A 46 -0.44 9.40 13.36
N GLU A 47 -0.83 8.54 14.27
CA GLU A 47 -0.85 8.87 15.69
C GLU A 47 0.55 9.08 16.24
N GLU A 48 1.51 8.24 15.85
CA GLU A 48 2.88 8.32 16.33
C GLU A 48 3.64 9.50 15.73
N GLU A 49 3.50 9.72 14.44
CA GLU A 49 4.30 10.71 13.72
C GLU A 49 3.63 12.06 13.59
N LYS A 50 2.32 12.10 13.72
CA LYS A 50 1.52 13.32 13.61
C LYS A 50 1.89 14.16 12.38
N PRO A 51 1.79 13.56 11.18
CA PRO A 51 2.16 14.28 9.97
C PRO A 51 1.18 15.40 9.66
N THR A 52 1.66 16.43 8.97
CA THR A 52 0.78 17.48 8.47
C THR A 52 0.16 17.06 7.14
N HIS A 53 0.81 16.17 6.41
CA HIS A 53 0.33 15.67 5.12
C HIS A 53 0.53 14.17 5.04
N LEU A 54 -0.44 13.49 4.44
CA LEU A 54 -0.41 12.05 4.30
C LEU A 54 -0.69 11.68 2.85
N LEU A 55 0.19 10.88 2.28
CA LEU A 55 0.07 10.41 0.90
C LEU A 55 0.32 8.90 0.86
N VAL A 56 -0.38 8.23 -0.05
CA VAL A 56 -0.17 6.79 -0.25
C VAL A 56 0.22 6.57 -1.72
N ALA A 57 1.30 5.85 -1.94
CA ALA A 57 1.78 5.55 -3.28
C ALA A 57 1.46 4.11 -3.64
N PHE A 58 0.98 3.91 -4.87
CA PHE A 58 0.77 2.59 -5.43
C PHE A 58 1.53 2.48 -6.73
N ASP A 59 2.21 1.37 -6.93
CA ASP A 59 2.93 1.15 -8.17
C ASP A 59 1.97 0.88 -9.30
N ARG A 60 2.35 1.30 -10.51
CA ARG A 60 1.63 0.90 -11.70
C ARG A 60 1.99 -0.55 -12.03
N LYS A 61 1.10 -1.21 -12.75
CA LYS A 61 1.35 -2.57 -13.20
C LYS A 61 2.32 -2.64 -14.36
N GLU A 62 2.67 -1.51 -14.95
CA GLU A 62 3.57 -1.47 -16.09
C GLU A 62 4.96 -1.92 -15.70
N PRO A 63 5.66 -2.63 -16.60
CA PRO A 63 7.04 -2.97 -16.36
C PRO A 63 7.86 -1.71 -16.19
N THR A 64 8.75 -1.73 -15.23
CA THR A 64 9.62 -0.60 -14.97
C THR A 64 11.01 -0.97 -15.41
N PHE A 65 11.88 0.02 -15.48
CA PHE A 65 13.29 -0.20 -15.76
C PHE A 65 13.86 -1.30 -14.87
N ARG A 66 13.47 -1.28 -13.63
CA ARG A 66 13.94 -2.27 -12.66
C ARG A 66 13.45 -3.67 -13.01
N HIS A 67 12.21 -3.78 -13.43
CA HIS A 67 11.65 -5.08 -13.82
C HIS A 67 12.30 -5.60 -15.08
N ILE A 68 12.62 -4.72 -16.00
CA ILE A 68 13.24 -5.10 -17.26
C ILE A 68 14.68 -5.52 -17.04
N LYS A 69 15.43 -4.72 -16.31
CA LYS A 69 16.85 -4.97 -16.10
C LYS A 69 17.14 -6.07 -15.09
N TYR A 70 16.33 -6.15 -14.07
CA TYR A 70 16.49 -7.13 -13.01
C TYR A 70 15.29 -8.05 -12.98
N LYS A 71 15.16 -8.80 -14.05
CA LYS A 71 14.06 -9.73 -14.18
C LYS A 71 13.93 -10.66 -12.98
N GLU A 72 15.06 -11.09 -12.45
CA GLU A 72 15.08 -11.99 -11.31
C GLU A 72 14.76 -11.31 -9.98
N TYR A 73 14.82 -10.01 -9.95
CA TYR A 73 14.55 -9.27 -8.71
C TYR A 73 13.17 -9.60 -8.15
N LYS A 74 12.19 -9.72 -9.03
CA LYS A 74 10.84 -10.11 -8.62
C LYS A 74 10.43 -11.45 -9.21
N GLY A 75 11.28 -12.05 -9.99
CA GLY A 75 10.98 -13.32 -10.63
C GLY A 75 10.84 -14.47 -9.65
N THR A 76 11.46 -14.34 -8.49
CA THR A 76 11.38 -15.35 -7.45
C THR A 76 10.21 -15.14 -6.50
N ARG A 77 9.56 -14.01 -6.59
CA ARG A 77 8.42 -13.72 -5.72
C ARG A 77 7.19 -14.45 -6.23
N LYS A 78 6.43 -14.95 -5.29
CA LYS A 78 5.15 -15.55 -5.63
C LYS A 78 4.22 -14.46 -6.16
N PRO A 79 3.37 -14.78 -7.13
CA PRO A 79 2.37 -13.81 -7.58
C PRO A 79 1.49 -13.41 -6.41
N MET A 80 0.93 -12.21 -6.49
CA MET A 80 0.01 -11.73 -5.48
C MET A 80 -1.21 -12.64 -5.44
N PRO A 81 -1.60 -13.14 -4.26
CA PRO A 81 -2.80 -13.96 -4.15
C PRO A 81 -4.03 -13.21 -4.66
N ALA A 82 -4.97 -13.94 -5.24
CA ALA A 82 -6.20 -13.33 -5.75
C ALA A 82 -6.96 -12.59 -4.65
N GLU A 83 -6.97 -13.14 -3.47
CA GLU A 83 -7.67 -12.55 -2.31
C GLU A 83 -7.07 -11.22 -1.90
N LEU A 84 -5.76 -11.06 -2.09
CA LEU A 84 -5.11 -9.78 -1.83
C LEU A 84 -5.34 -8.82 -3.00
N HIS A 85 -5.20 -9.34 -4.21
CA HIS A 85 -5.34 -8.54 -5.42
C HIS A 85 -6.71 -7.86 -5.48
N GLU A 86 -7.76 -8.57 -5.10
CA GLU A 86 -9.11 -8.01 -5.13
C GLU A 86 -9.30 -6.87 -4.13
N GLN A 87 -8.46 -6.80 -3.11
CA GLN A 87 -8.58 -5.75 -2.09
C GLN A 87 -7.89 -4.45 -2.50
N VAL A 88 -7.09 -4.47 -3.55
CA VAL A 88 -6.39 -3.25 -4.00
C VAL A 88 -7.36 -2.16 -4.43
N PRO A 89 -8.34 -2.43 -5.31
CA PRO A 89 -9.31 -1.40 -5.67
C PRO A 89 -10.12 -0.90 -4.48
N LEU A 90 -10.49 -1.81 -3.59
CA LEU A 90 -11.23 -1.44 -2.39
C LEU A 90 -10.41 -0.50 -1.50
N MET A 91 -9.12 -0.80 -1.34
CA MET A 91 -8.24 0.04 -0.54
C MET A 91 -8.13 1.44 -1.13
N LYS A 92 -7.98 1.53 -2.45
CA LYS A 92 -7.92 2.81 -3.13
C LYS A 92 -9.20 3.61 -2.94
N GLU A 93 -10.33 2.94 -3.00
CA GLU A 93 -11.62 3.58 -2.81
C GLU A 93 -11.79 4.10 -1.40
N VAL A 94 -11.37 3.32 -0.41
CA VAL A 94 -11.42 3.74 0.98
C VAL A 94 -10.55 4.97 1.21
N LEU A 95 -9.33 4.97 0.67
CA LEU A 95 -8.44 6.12 0.81
C LEU A 95 -9.02 7.35 0.15
N LYS A 96 -9.63 7.18 -1.01
CA LYS A 96 -10.27 8.28 -1.71
C LYS A 96 -11.41 8.87 -0.88
N THR A 97 -12.20 8.00 -0.29
CA THR A 97 -13.32 8.43 0.56
C THR A 97 -12.82 9.19 1.79
N MET A 98 -11.67 8.81 2.30
CA MET A 98 -11.04 9.50 3.43
C MET A 98 -10.30 10.77 3.00
N GLU A 99 -10.33 11.07 1.71
CA GLU A 99 -9.65 12.23 1.13
C GLU A 99 -8.13 12.19 1.31
N ILE A 100 -7.57 10.98 1.26
CA ILE A 100 -6.13 10.79 1.30
C ILE A 100 -5.61 10.67 -0.11
N PRO A 101 -4.70 11.56 -0.54
CA PRO A 101 -4.20 11.51 -1.92
C PRO A 101 -3.45 10.22 -2.22
N ILE A 102 -3.69 9.70 -3.42
CA ILE A 102 -3.04 8.50 -3.92
C ILE A 102 -2.15 8.90 -5.08
N ILE A 103 -0.89 8.46 -5.03
CA ILE A 103 0.07 8.68 -6.11
C ILE A 103 0.29 7.35 -6.80
N THR A 104 0.15 7.33 -8.12
CA THR A 104 0.40 6.14 -8.91
C THR A 104 1.63 6.39 -9.77
N GLN A 105 2.69 5.63 -9.53
CA GLN A 105 3.96 5.79 -10.22
C GLN A 105 4.35 4.50 -10.91
N PRO A 106 5.03 4.59 -12.07
CA PRO A 106 5.50 3.39 -12.77
C PRO A 106 6.51 2.62 -11.94
N SER A 107 7.34 3.30 -11.21
CA SER A 107 8.33 2.66 -10.37
C SER A 107 8.62 3.55 -9.19
N VAL A 108 8.59 2.94 -8.03
CA VAL A 108 9.01 3.64 -6.84
C VAL A 108 10.39 3.11 -6.52
N TYR A 109 11.40 3.79 -7.00
CA TYR A 109 12.73 3.50 -6.54
C TYR A 109 12.77 3.86 -5.07
N GLY A 110 13.69 3.34 -4.36
CA GLY A 110 13.78 3.61 -2.94
C GLY A 110 13.69 5.08 -2.55
N THR A 111 13.61 5.96 -3.53
CA THR A 111 13.57 7.39 -3.33
C THR A 111 12.52 7.88 -2.35
N PHE A 112 11.39 7.21 -2.33
CA PHE A 112 10.31 7.61 -1.43
C PHE A 112 10.35 6.93 -0.09
N LEU A 113 11.21 5.94 0.05
CA LEU A 113 11.12 5.04 1.18
C LEU A 113 11.54 5.65 2.50
N TYR A 114 12.44 6.59 2.47
CA TYR A 114 12.89 7.20 3.72
C TYR A 114 11.97 8.28 4.23
N VAL A 115 11.04 8.68 3.42
CA VAL A 115 9.99 9.59 3.87
C VAL A 115 8.94 8.79 4.61
N LEU A 116 8.96 7.50 4.39
CA LEU A 116 8.00 6.61 4.98
C LEU A 116 8.49 6.09 6.31
N LYS A 117 7.61 5.99 7.19
CA LYS A 117 7.89 5.27 8.42
C LYS A 117 7.12 3.97 8.40
#